data_6f226f2034fb2ee1a6f01c4811c9ca74
#
_entry.id   6f226f2034fb2ee1a6f01c4811c9ca74
#
_cell.length_a   1.000
_cell.length_b   1.000
_cell.length_c   1.000
_cell.angle_alpha   90.00
_cell.angle_beta   90.00
_cell.angle_gamma   90.00
#
_symmetry.space_group_name_H-M   'P 1'
#
loop_
_entity.id
_entity.type
_entity.pdbx_description
1 polymer ?
#
loop_
_entity_poly.entity_id
_entity_poly.type
_entity_poly.pdbx_seq_one_letter_code
_entity_poly.pdbx_strand_id
1 'polypeptide(L)'
;MRHRLLLILALFSMVAALVVSPAIAGEKIQIKVGHVNPPGDPSYDAWEFFKKTLEAKSNGRFAVSLYPAGQLGEERELIEQAKMGSVDLVTVNSAPLSLHFPKFDIFVLPYLWKSEPHLWHFADGPAGQKLAQDFEKATNITLLAYWANGVRHMFLPKKAINTPDDFKGVKVRVMNNEVYIGLFNALGAMPTPMAYGEVYTALSTGVIDAAENDTAGYLAMKFYEPAKYFSMTSHVVAVKIALANPAFLKKIPADLRPVFDQVVKETCDWQRNRYTEKQKMDIEWMKANKVQVNEVKDLSAFQAKVKPLWDKYTPKIGQELINQALATK
;
A
#
# COMPACT_ATOMS: atom_id res chain seq x y z
N MET A 1 -80.99 16.14 14.14
CA MET A 1 -79.78 15.47 14.71
C MET A 1 -79.13 14.45 13.78
N ARG A 2 -79.63 14.20 12.61
CA ARG A 2 -79.09 13.14 11.67
C ARG A 2 -78.02 13.65 10.67
N HIS A 3 -77.84 14.97 10.50
CA HIS A 3 -76.91 15.52 9.53
C HIS A 3 -75.53 15.90 10.11
N ARG A 4 -75.35 15.86 11.45
CA ARG A 4 -74.07 16.11 12.09
C ARG A 4 -73.13 14.89 12.27
N LEU A 5 -73.72 13.70 12.12
CA LEU A 5 -72.96 12.42 12.28
C LEU A 5 -72.29 11.99 10.99
N LEU A 6 -72.75 12.49 9.83
CA LEU A 6 -72.15 12.12 8.52
C LEU A 6 -70.90 12.96 8.13
N LEU A 7 -70.75 14.10 8.76
CA LEU A 7 -69.58 14.97 8.50
C LEU A 7 -68.34 14.56 9.32
N ILE A 8 -68.50 13.81 10.40
CA ILE A 8 -67.37 13.34 11.25
C ILE A 8 -66.75 12.07 10.70
N LEU A 9 -67.47 11.25 9.95
CA LEU A 9 -66.94 10.05 9.30
C LEU A 9 -66.14 10.34 8.01
N ALA A 10 -66.36 11.51 7.38
CA ALA A 10 -65.62 11.88 6.16
C ALA A 10 -64.25 12.51 6.43
N LEU A 11 -63.99 13.02 7.66
CA LEU A 11 -62.70 13.56 8.04
C LEU A 11 -61.71 12.52 8.60
N PHE A 12 -62.18 11.30 8.92
CA PHE A 12 -61.31 10.26 9.49
C PHE A 12 -60.73 9.31 8.41
N SER A 13 -61.18 9.41 7.16
CA SER A 13 -60.71 8.59 6.05
C SER A 13 -59.61 9.22 5.18
N MET A 14 -59.15 10.43 5.51
CA MET A 14 -58.13 11.13 4.70
C MET A 14 -56.76 11.25 5.38
N VAL A 15 -56.51 10.53 6.48
CA VAL A 15 -55.21 10.55 7.22
C VAL A 15 -54.47 9.20 7.11
N ALA A 16 -55.00 8.24 6.34
CA ALA A 16 -54.39 6.91 6.27
C ALA A 16 -53.82 6.58 4.89
N ALA A 17 -52.82 7.31 4.42
CA ALA A 17 -52.00 6.84 3.29
C ALA A 17 -50.65 7.57 3.19
N LEU A 18 -49.95 7.85 4.29
CA LEU A 18 -48.50 7.91 4.29
C LEU A 18 -48.01 6.51 4.67
N VAL A 19 -48.22 5.55 3.78
CA VAL A 19 -47.47 4.30 3.77
C VAL A 19 -46.05 4.74 3.40
N VAL A 20 -45.24 5.05 4.40
CA VAL A 20 -43.79 5.03 4.28
C VAL A 20 -43.47 3.58 3.92
N SER A 21 -43.37 3.31 2.61
CA SER A 21 -42.79 2.07 2.15
C SER A 21 -41.44 1.94 2.85
N PRO A 22 -41.22 0.89 3.64
CA PRO A 22 -39.87 0.63 4.11
C PRO A 22 -39.03 0.53 2.83
N ALA A 23 -38.09 1.45 2.64
CA ALA A 23 -37.09 1.27 1.62
C ALA A 23 -36.59 -0.16 1.83
N ILE A 24 -36.85 -1.05 0.88
CA ILE A 24 -36.23 -2.37 0.86
C ILE A 24 -34.73 -2.07 0.81
N ALA A 25 -34.11 -2.07 1.99
CA ALA A 25 -32.67 -1.99 2.08
C ALA A 25 -32.20 -3.28 1.40
N GLY A 26 -31.83 -3.15 0.12
CA GLY A 26 -31.30 -4.28 -0.65
C GLY A 26 -30.17 -4.92 0.14
N GLU A 27 -29.95 -6.22 -0.07
CA GLU A 27 -28.86 -6.95 0.59
C GLU A 27 -27.57 -6.17 0.45
N LYS A 28 -26.90 -5.91 1.61
CA LYS A 28 -25.67 -5.14 1.64
C LYS A 28 -24.55 -5.89 0.93
N ILE A 29 -23.84 -5.22 0.05
CA ILE A 29 -22.67 -5.77 -0.61
C ILE A 29 -21.53 -5.82 0.42
N GLN A 30 -21.18 -7.02 0.83
CA GLN A 30 -20.08 -7.24 1.77
C GLN A 30 -18.74 -7.11 1.03
N ILE A 31 -17.78 -6.41 1.65
CA ILE A 31 -16.43 -6.26 1.13
C ILE A 31 -15.45 -6.68 2.22
N LYS A 32 -14.60 -7.66 1.92
CA LYS A 32 -13.48 -8.07 2.77
C LYS A 32 -12.20 -7.42 2.29
N VAL A 33 -11.53 -6.69 3.17
CA VAL A 33 -10.24 -6.03 2.88
C VAL A 33 -9.16 -6.61 3.74
N GLY A 34 -8.09 -7.15 3.14
CA GLY A 34 -6.93 -7.69 3.85
C GLY A 34 -5.67 -6.85 3.62
N HIS A 35 -4.89 -6.60 4.69
CA HIS A 35 -3.58 -5.95 4.60
C HIS A 35 -2.71 -6.22 5.83
N VAL A 36 -1.39 -6.04 5.69
CA VAL A 36 -0.42 -6.32 6.77
C VAL A 36 -0.11 -5.11 7.65
N ASN A 37 -0.65 -3.94 7.33
CA ASN A 37 -0.32 -2.71 8.04
C ASN A 37 -1.10 -2.58 9.34
N PRO A 38 -0.45 -2.26 10.49
CA PRO A 38 -1.10 -2.01 11.76
C PRO A 38 -1.72 -0.61 11.85
N PRO A 39 -2.56 -0.33 12.85
CA PRO A 39 -3.02 1.02 13.16
C PRO A 39 -1.85 2.01 13.28
N GLY A 40 -2.01 3.21 12.73
CA GLY A 40 -0.97 4.24 12.67
C GLY A 40 -0.11 4.23 11.40
N ASP A 41 -0.22 3.21 10.57
CA ASP A 41 0.30 3.22 9.20
C ASP A 41 -0.70 3.93 8.27
N PRO A 42 -0.26 4.83 7.37
CA PRO A 42 -1.17 5.52 6.45
C PRO A 42 -2.00 4.61 5.54
N SER A 43 -1.56 3.37 5.30
CA SER A 43 -2.35 2.42 4.52
C SER A 43 -3.50 1.82 5.33
N TYR A 44 -3.31 1.63 6.64
CA TYR A 44 -4.41 1.29 7.55
C TYR A 44 -5.44 2.42 7.59
N ASP A 45 -4.97 3.65 7.82
CA ASP A 45 -5.84 4.83 7.90
C ASP A 45 -6.61 5.06 6.58
N ALA A 46 -5.99 4.74 5.43
CA ALA A 46 -6.64 4.83 4.11
C ALA A 46 -7.80 3.83 3.95
N TRP A 47 -7.66 2.61 4.45
CA TRP A 47 -8.75 1.64 4.43
C TRP A 47 -9.89 2.03 5.37
N GLU A 48 -9.61 2.65 6.52
CA GLU A 48 -10.63 3.24 7.39
C GLU A 48 -11.36 4.40 6.68
N PHE A 49 -10.62 5.25 5.97
CA PHE A 49 -11.20 6.31 5.14
C PHE A 49 -12.08 5.74 4.03
N PHE A 50 -11.59 4.73 3.29
CA PHE A 50 -12.35 4.04 2.25
C PHE A 50 -13.66 3.47 2.79
N LYS A 51 -13.59 2.70 3.88
CA LYS A 51 -14.75 2.12 4.54
C LYS A 51 -15.79 3.18 4.87
N LYS A 52 -15.40 4.18 5.66
CA LYS A 52 -16.29 5.26 6.10
C LYS A 52 -16.92 6.00 4.92
N THR A 53 -16.12 6.31 3.92
CA THR A 53 -16.56 7.10 2.76
C THR A 53 -17.49 6.28 1.85
N LEU A 54 -17.15 5.02 1.59
CA LEU A 54 -17.94 4.15 0.72
C LEU A 54 -19.30 3.80 1.36
N GLU A 55 -19.31 3.45 2.63
CA GLU A 55 -20.54 3.15 3.37
C GLU A 55 -21.48 4.38 3.39
N ALA A 56 -20.93 5.59 3.63
CA ALA A 56 -21.69 6.82 3.62
C ALA A 56 -22.25 7.18 2.23
N LYS A 57 -21.40 7.21 1.20
CA LYS A 57 -21.78 7.61 -0.17
C LYS A 57 -22.73 6.61 -0.84
N SER A 58 -22.71 5.35 -0.42
CA SER A 58 -23.63 4.32 -0.91
C SER A 58 -24.94 4.23 -0.13
N ASN A 59 -25.19 5.14 0.83
CA ASN A 59 -26.34 5.05 1.75
C ASN A 59 -26.41 3.69 2.47
N GLY A 60 -25.25 3.15 2.87
CA GLY A 60 -25.13 1.88 3.58
C GLY A 60 -25.35 0.63 2.73
N ARG A 61 -25.37 0.75 1.40
CA ARG A 61 -25.50 -0.41 0.48
C ARG A 61 -24.20 -1.23 0.39
N PHE A 62 -23.04 -0.67 0.75
CA PHE A 62 -21.81 -1.42 1.02
C PHE A 62 -21.62 -1.61 2.52
N ALA A 63 -20.99 -2.72 2.88
CA ALA A 63 -20.50 -3.00 4.24
C ALA A 63 -19.06 -3.53 4.16
N VAL A 64 -18.09 -2.76 4.67
CA VAL A 64 -16.67 -3.05 4.56
C VAL A 64 -16.15 -3.62 5.86
N SER A 65 -15.54 -4.80 5.79
CA SER A 65 -14.83 -5.46 6.90
C SER A 65 -13.34 -5.40 6.66
N LEU A 66 -12.60 -4.77 7.59
CA LEU A 66 -11.15 -4.62 7.52
C LEU A 66 -10.46 -5.70 8.35
N TYR A 67 -9.43 -6.32 7.80
CA TYR A 67 -8.58 -7.33 8.42
C TYR A 67 -7.12 -6.87 8.35
N PRO A 68 -6.71 -5.98 9.27
CA PRO A 68 -5.37 -5.39 9.30
C PRO A 68 -4.33 -6.33 9.93
N ALA A 69 -3.07 -5.86 9.93
CA ALA A 69 -1.95 -6.48 10.64
C ALA A 69 -1.78 -7.99 10.37
N GLY A 70 -2.03 -8.42 9.13
CA GLY A 70 -1.84 -9.80 8.72
C GLY A 70 -2.88 -10.80 9.25
N GLN A 71 -4.06 -10.34 9.72
CA GLN A 71 -5.12 -11.24 10.23
C GLN A 71 -5.56 -12.30 9.22
N LEU A 72 -5.46 -12.03 7.93
CA LEU A 72 -5.77 -12.98 6.86
C LEU A 72 -4.51 -13.60 6.22
N GLY A 73 -3.35 -13.36 6.78
CA GLY A 73 -2.05 -13.79 6.27
C GLY A 73 -1.16 -12.65 5.82
N GLU A 74 0.07 -12.97 5.44
CA GLU A 74 1.06 -12.03 4.93
C GLU A 74 0.78 -11.68 3.46
N GLU A 75 1.56 -10.76 2.88
CA GLU A 75 1.30 -10.21 1.54
C GLU A 75 1.21 -11.28 0.45
N ARG A 76 2.00 -12.36 0.55
CA ARG A 76 1.96 -13.47 -0.41
C ARG A 76 0.63 -14.23 -0.37
N GLU A 77 0.16 -14.55 0.83
CA GLU A 77 -1.13 -15.20 1.05
C GLU A 77 -2.28 -14.29 0.61
N LEU A 78 -2.20 -12.99 0.89
CA LEU A 78 -3.21 -12.01 0.48
C LEU A 78 -3.33 -11.89 -1.05
N ILE A 79 -2.20 -11.94 -1.79
CA ILE A 79 -2.22 -11.96 -3.26
C ILE A 79 -2.98 -13.18 -3.78
N GLU A 80 -2.67 -14.37 -3.26
CA GLU A 80 -3.37 -15.60 -3.66
C GLU A 80 -4.85 -15.57 -3.28
N GLN A 81 -5.20 -15.05 -2.10
CA GLN A 81 -6.59 -14.91 -1.66
C GLN A 81 -7.38 -13.95 -2.54
N ALA A 82 -6.79 -12.81 -2.95
CA ALA A 82 -7.40 -11.89 -3.90
C ALA A 82 -7.61 -12.56 -5.27
N LYS A 83 -6.64 -13.34 -5.74
CA LYS A 83 -6.74 -14.10 -6.99
C LYS A 83 -7.85 -15.14 -6.95
N MET A 84 -7.97 -15.87 -5.85
CA MET A 84 -9.01 -16.91 -5.66
C MET A 84 -10.39 -16.33 -5.33
N GLY A 85 -10.48 -15.05 -4.89
CA GLY A 85 -11.73 -14.39 -4.51
C GLY A 85 -12.22 -14.71 -3.11
N SER A 86 -11.36 -15.21 -2.22
CA SER A 86 -11.67 -15.37 -0.79
C SER A 86 -11.54 -14.06 0.00
N VAL A 87 -10.80 -13.10 -0.55
CA VAL A 87 -10.71 -11.69 -0.12
C VAL A 87 -11.00 -10.81 -1.33
N ASP A 88 -11.82 -9.77 -1.14
CA ASP A 88 -12.28 -8.92 -2.24
C ASP A 88 -11.26 -7.86 -2.62
N LEU A 89 -10.68 -7.20 -1.62
CA LEU A 89 -9.68 -6.13 -1.78
C LEU A 89 -8.47 -6.41 -0.90
N VAL A 90 -7.28 -6.12 -1.40
CA VAL A 90 -6.03 -6.21 -0.62
C VAL A 90 -5.11 -5.05 -0.93
N THR A 91 -4.20 -4.74 0.00
CA THR A 91 -3.07 -3.86 -0.28
C THR A 91 -1.78 -4.60 0.01
N VAL A 92 -0.88 -4.59 -0.96
CA VAL A 92 0.43 -5.24 -0.89
C VAL A 92 1.52 -4.36 -1.48
N ASN A 93 2.77 -4.59 -1.10
CA ASN A 93 3.91 -3.95 -1.75
C ASN A 93 4.08 -4.46 -3.19
N SER A 94 4.66 -3.62 -4.05
CA SER A 94 5.00 -4.02 -5.42
C SER A 94 6.02 -5.16 -5.49
N ALA A 95 6.91 -5.25 -4.51
CA ALA A 95 7.98 -6.25 -4.48
C ALA A 95 7.48 -7.71 -4.46
N PRO A 96 6.54 -8.14 -3.60
CA PRO A 96 5.94 -9.47 -3.66
C PRO A 96 5.16 -9.73 -4.95
N LEU A 97 4.55 -8.69 -5.54
CA LEU A 97 3.79 -8.82 -6.78
C LEU A 97 4.66 -9.14 -8.00
N SER A 98 5.93 -8.76 -8.00
CA SER A 98 6.83 -9.06 -9.11
C SER A 98 7.06 -10.56 -9.34
N LEU A 99 6.81 -11.40 -8.35
CA LEU A 99 6.81 -12.86 -8.51
C LEU A 99 5.72 -13.34 -9.47
N HIS A 100 4.60 -12.62 -9.54
CA HIS A 100 3.47 -12.90 -10.43
C HIS A 100 3.54 -12.09 -11.73
N PHE A 101 4.19 -10.92 -11.70
CA PHE A 101 4.33 -10.03 -12.82
C PHE A 101 5.67 -9.28 -12.78
N PRO A 102 6.74 -9.83 -13.37
CA PRO A 102 8.10 -9.31 -13.23
C PRO A 102 8.31 -7.85 -13.62
N LYS A 103 7.45 -7.28 -14.48
CA LYS A 103 7.52 -5.85 -14.83
C LYS A 103 7.34 -4.93 -13.62
N PHE A 104 6.74 -5.41 -12.52
CA PHE A 104 6.62 -4.62 -11.29
C PHE A 104 7.95 -4.41 -10.56
N ASP A 105 9.02 -5.10 -10.96
CA ASP A 105 10.36 -4.77 -10.51
C ASP A 105 10.81 -3.35 -10.89
N ILE A 106 10.10 -2.68 -11.82
CA ILE A 106 10.30 -1.25 -12.11
C ILE A 106 10.14 -0.38 -10.86
N PHE A 107 9.24 -0.73 -9.93
CA PHE A 107 8.97 0.02 -8.71
C PHE A 107 9.99 -0.24 -7.60
N VAL A 108 10.86 -1.24 -7.77
CA VAL A 108 11.88 -1.60 -6.77
C VAL A 108 13.30 -1.47 -7.29
N LEU A 109 13.50 -1.01 -8.55
CA LEU A 109 14.83 -0.68 -9.04
C LEU A 109 15.44 0.44 -8.19
N PRO A 110 16.61 0.20 -7.58
CA PRO A 110 17.20 1.18 -6.68
C PRO A 110 17.57 2.47 -7.42
N TYR A 111 17.21 3.61 -6.81
CA TYR A 111 17.49 4.96 -7.30
C TYR A 111 16.90 5.32 -8.68
N LEU A 112 15.93 4.56 -9.19
CA LEU A 112 15.23 4.89 -10.44
C LEU A 112 14.37 6.14 -10.27
N TRP A 113 13.59 6.18 -9.20
CA TRP A 113 12.68 7.27 -8.93
C TRP A 113 13.39 8.39 -8.19
N LYS A 114 13.39 9.60 -8.77
CA LYS A 114 14.04 10.78 -8.19
C LYS A 114 13.30 11.33 -6.98
N SER A 115 11.98 11.10 -6.94
CA SER A 115 11.06 11.58 -5.90
C SER A 115 9.72 10.85 -5.99
N GLU A 116 8.87 10.99 -4.98
CA GLU A 116 7.49 10.51 -5.05
C GLU A 116 6.68 11.16 -6.18
N PRO A 117 6.71 12.48 -6.42
CA PRO A 117 6.05 13.07 -7.58
C PRO A 117 6.50 12.47 -8.93
N HIS A 118 7.80 12.21 -9.11
CA HIS A 118 8.30 11.53 -10.31
C HIS A 118 7.67 10.14 -10.49
N LEU A 119 7.58 9.36 -9.40
CA LEU A 119 6.89 8.07 -9.39
C LEU A 119 5.41 8.23 -9.76
N TRP A 120 4.71 9.22 -9.18
CA TRP A 120 3.28 9.42 -9.42
C TRP A 120 2.97 9.85 -10.85
N HIS A 121 3.77 10.70 -11.45
CA HIS A 121 3.61 11.07 -12.86
C HIS A 121 3.72 9.86 -13.78
N PHE A 122 4.60 8.92 -13.47
CA PHE A 122 4.69 7.65 -14.18
C PHE A 122 3.49 6.74 -13.91
N ALA A 123 3.18 6.48 -12.63
CA ALA A 123 2.17 5.51 -12.21
C ALA A 123 0.75 5.90 -12.67
N ASP A 124 0.42 7.19 -12.62
CA ASP A 124 -0.87 7.72 -13.06
C ASP A 124 -0.91 8.03 -14.57
N GLY A 125 0.25 8.09 -15.20
CA GLY A 125 0.42 8.34 -16.62
C GLY A 125 0.10 7.11 -17.49
N PRO A 126 0.21 7.29 -18.84
CA PRO A 126 -0.10 6.21 -19.79
C PRO A 126 0.70 4.92 -19.56
N ALA A 127 1.98 5.03 -19.17
CA ALA A 127 2.84 3.88 -18.90
C ALA A 127 2.36 3.06 -17.70
N GLY A 128 2.02 3.72 -16.58
CA GLY A 128 1.49 3.06 -15.40
C GLY A 128 0.10 2.46 -15.63
N GLN A 129 -0.77 3.14 -16.37
CA GLN A 129 -2.07 2.62 -16.76
C GLN A 129 -1.94 1.37 -17.65
N LYS A 130 -1.04 1.40 -18.63
CA LYS A 130 -0.74 0.24 -19.47
C LYS A 130 -0.19 -0.93 -18.64
N LEU A 131 0.70 -0.63 -17.71
CA LEU A 131 1.28 -1.62 -16.79
C LEU A 131 0.19 -2.29 -15.95
N ALA A 132 -0.79 -1.52 -15.43
CA ALA A 132 -1.94 -2.04 -14.68
C ALA A 132 -2.82 -2.96 -15.53
N GLN A 133 -3.09 -2.59 -16.79
CA GLN A 133 -3.85 -3.41 -17.73
C GLN A 133 -3.11 -4.72 -18.08
N ASP A 134 -1.80 -4.66 -18.29
CA ASP A 134 -0.98 -5.84 -18.58
C ASP A 134 -0.91 -6.78 -17.37
N PHE A 135 -0.83 -6.20 -16.16
CA PHE A 135 -0.90 -6.96 -14.92
C PHE A 135 -2.24 -7.71 -14.77
N GLU A 136 -3.37 -7.02 -14.98
CA GLU A 136 -4.68 -7.64 -14.90
C GLU A 136 -4.84 -8.80 -15.89
N LYS A 137 -4.39 -8.61 -17.13
CA LYS A 137 -4.41 -9.66 -18.16
C LYS A 137 -3.55 -10.87 -17.79
N ALA A 138 -2.41 -10.63 -17.15
CA ALA A 138 -1.47 -11.71 -16.79
C ALA A 138 -1.89 -12.48 -15.54
N THR A 139 -2.53 -11.82 -14.57
CA THR A 139 -2.77 -12.37 -13.23
C THR A 139 -4.24 -12.62 -12.90
N ASN A 140 -5.16 -12.04 -13.66
CA ASN A 140 -6.58 -11.97 -13.35
C ASN A 140 -6.84 -11.32 -11.96
N ILE A 141 -6.07 -10.26 -11.63
CA ILE A 141 -6.28 -9.40 -10.47
C ILE A 141 -6.33 -7.96 -10.97
N THR A 142 -7.34 -7.18 -10.57
CA THR A 142 -7.46 -5.78 -10.99
C THR A 142 -6.64 -4.87 -10.08
N LEU A 143 -5.78 -4.03 -10.66
CA LEU A 143 -5.10 -2.95 -9.94
C LEU A 143 -6.06 -1.76 -9.83
N LEU A 144 -6.40 -1.38 -8.60
CA LEU A 144 -7.28 -0.24 -8.32
C LEU A 144 -6.51 1.07 -8.22
N ALA A 145 -5.38 1.07 -7.52
CA ALA A 145 -4.59 2.29 -7.30
C ALA A 145 -3.14 1.98 -6.89
N TYR A 146 -2.27 2.94 -7.18
CA TYR A 146 -0.90 3.00 -6.67
C TYR A 146 -0.87 3.94 -5.46
N TRP A 147 -0.55 3.41 -4.29
CA TRP A 147 -0.49 4.12 -3.02
C TRP A 147 0.95 4.42 -2.62
N ALA A 148 1.16 5.48 -1.84
CA ALA A 148 2.46 5.80 -1.29
C ALA A 148 2.93 4.72 -0.30
N ASN A 149 4.21 4.36 -0.40
CA ASN A 149 4.93 3.55 0.57
C ASN A 149 6.30 4.18 0.88
N GLY A 150 6.45 5.43 0.53
CA GLY A 150 7.53 6.34 0.86
C GLY A 150 8.90 6.01 0.34
N VAL A 151 9.84 6.80 0.80
CA VAL A 151 11.25 6.59 0.55
C VAL A 151 11.80 5.61 1.58
N ARG A 152 12.49 4.58 1.11
CA ARG A 152 13.00 3.53 1.98
C ARG A 152 14.41 3.81 2.45
N HIS A 153 14.63 3.53 3.73
CA HIS A 153 15.84 3.83 4.48
C HIS A 153 16.27 2.63 5.30
N MET A 154 17.50 2.63 5.77
CA MET A 154 18.05 1.56 6.61
C MET A 154 17.86 1.86 8.09
N PHE A 155 17.65 0.81 8.89
CA PHE A 155 17.72 0.93 10.35
C PHE A 155 18.40 -0.28 11.00
N LEU A 156 19.19 0.01 12.03
CA LEU A 156 20.09 -0.95 12.68
C LEU A 156 20.08 -0.75 14.21
N PRO A 157 20.36 -1.81 14.98
CA PRO A 157 20.50 -1.72 16.44
C PRO A 157 21.75 -0.96 16.92
N LYS A 158 22.89 -1.11 16.21
CA LYS A 158 24.22 -0.81 16.78
C LYS A 158 25.00 0.30 16.11
N LYS A 159 24.76 0.59 14.83
CA LYS A 159 25.54 1.56 14.06
C LYS A 159 24.71 2.22 12.96
N ALA A 160 25.14 3.39 12.51
CA ALA A 160 24.60 4.04 11.33
C ALA A 160 25.26 3.49 10.04
N ILE A 161 24.55 3.64 8.92
CA ILE A 161 25.09 3.44 7.56
C ILE A 161 25.43 4.82 6.99
N ASN A 162 26.69 5.02 6.62
CA ASN A 162 27.18 6.23 5.99
C ASN A 162 27.76 5.97 4.60
N THR A 163 28.31 4.78 4.39
CA THR A 163 28.98 4.37 3.15
C THR A 163 28.52 2.95 2.76
N PRO A 164 28.68 2.53 1.51
CA PRO A 164 28.43 1.14 1.10
C PRO A 164 29.19 0.10 1.92
N ASP A 165 30.40 0.44 2.39
CA ASP A 165 31.23 -0.52 3.15
C ASP A 165 30.65 -0.84 4.54
N ASP A 166 29.77 0.01 5.07
CA ASP A 166 29.05 -0.25 6.32
C ASP A 166 28.09 -1.44 6.25
N PHE A 167 27.74 -1.87 5.02
CA PHE A 167 26.89 -3.06 4.79
C PHE A 167 27.66 -4.37 4.85
N LYS A 168 28.97 -4.34 4.79
CA LYS A 168 29.79 -5.56 4.67
C LYS A 168 29.50 -6.55 5.80
N GLY A 169 28.97 -7.71 5.44
CA GLY A 169 28.62 -8.79 6.38
C GLY A 169 27.39 -8.55 7.25
N VAL A 170 26.65 -7.47 7.03
CA VAL A 170 25.40 -7.17 7.75
C VAL A 170 24.28 -8.06 7.25
N LYS A 171 23.60 -8.79 8.13
CA LYS A 171 22.40 -9.54 7.81
C LYS A 171 21.22 -8.57 7.71
N VAL A 172 20.80 -8.28 6.47
CA VAL A 172 19.71 -7.33 6.21
C VAL A 172 18.44 -8.10 5.88
N ARG A 173 17.38 -7.90 6.66
CA ARG A 173 16.06 -8.40 6.26
C ARG A 173 15.60 -7.65 5.01
N VAL A 174 15.11 -8.39 4.05
CA VAL A 174 14.50 -7.85 2.82
C VAL A 174 13.12 -8.48 2.58
N MET A 175 12.31 -7.82 1.76
CA MET A 175 11.12 -8.43 1.19
C MET A 175 11.51 -9.57 0.25
N ASN A 176 10.64 -10.57 0.07
CA ASN A 176 10.89 -11.68 -0.84
C ASN A 176 10.81 -11.19 -2.31
N ASN A 177 11.92 -10.62 -2.77
CA ASN A 177 12.08 -10.06 -4.11
C ASN A 177 13.54 -10.13 -4.55
N GLU A 178 13.78 -10.56 -5.80
CA GLU A 178 15.13 -10.75 -6.33
C GLU A 178 15.92 -9.43 -6.44
N VAL A 179 15.26 -8.30 -6.74
CA VAL A 179 15.93 -7.00 -6.87
C VAL A 179 16.43 -6.53 -5.50
N TYR A 180 15.61 -6.68 -4.44
CA TYR A 180 16.06 -6.37 -3.08
C TYR A 180 17.22 -7.28 -2.63
N ILE A 181 17.14 -8.58 -2.92
CA ILE A 181 18.25 -9.51 -2.65
C ILE A 181 19.51 -9.05 -3.41
N GLY A 182 19.37 -8.73 -4.68
CA GLY A 182 20.47 -8.22 -5.52
C GLY A 182 21.05 -6.91 -5.02
N LEU A 183 20.20 -5.96 -4.61
CA LEU A 183 20.59 -4.66 -4.06
C LEU A 183 21.54 -4.82 -2.86
N PHE A 184 21.13 -5.60 -1.86
CA PHE A 184 21.94 -5.75 -0.65
C PHE A 184 23.17 -6.64 -0.85
N ASN A 185 23.12 -7.62 -1.75
CA ASN A 185 24.30 -8.36 -2.17
C ASN A 185 25.34 -7.43 -2.85
N ALA A 186 24.90 -6.53 -3.74
CA ALA A 186 25.79 -5.57 -4.41
C ALA A 186 26.46 -4.59 -3.41
N LEU A 187 25.79 -4.29 -2.30
CA LEU A 187 26.32 -3.48 -1.21
C LEU A 187 27.23 -4.29 -0.25
N GLY A 188 27.34 -5.62 -0.42
CA GLY A 188 28.16 -6.48 0.43
C GLY A 188 27.47 -6.97 1.70
N ALA A 189 26.16 -6.78 1.80
CA ALA A 189 25.34 -7.32 2.88
C ALA A 189 24.94 -8.78 2.64
N MET A 190 24.31 -9.39 3.63
CA MET A 190 23.73 -10.73 3.61
C MET A 190 22.20 -10.61 3.66
N PRO A 191 21.51 -10.48 2.51
CA PRO A 191 20.06 -10.32 2.48
C PRO A 191 19.36 -11.59 2.98
N THR A 192 18.38 -11.39 3.87
CA THR A 192 17.59 -12.47 4.48
C THR A 192 16.11 -12.18 4.19
N PRO A 193 15.51 -12.83 3.18
CA PRO A 193 14.08 -12.68 2.89
C PRO A 193 13.21 -13.16 4.05
N MET A 194 12.22 -12.34 4.44
CA MET A 194 11.38 -12.61 5.60
C MET A 194 10.06 -11.86 5.51
N ALA A 195 8.97 -12.43 6.04
CA ALA A 195 7.67 -11.77 6.11
C ALA A 195 7.70 -10.51 6.99
N TYR A 196 6.76 -9.58 6.76
CA TYR A 196 6.79 -8.28 7.44
C TYR A 196 6.54 -8.40 8.95
N GLY A 197 5.60 -9.26 9.35
CA GLY A 197 5.27 -9.50 10.76
C GLY A 197 6.40 -10.08 11.60
N GLU A 198 7.41 -10.71 10.97
CA GLU A 198 8.52 -11.37 11.67
C GLU A 198 9.69 -10.41 12.02
N VAL A 199 9.73 -9.22 11.38
CA VAL A 199 10.90 -8.32 11.41
C VAL A 199 11.22 -7.81 12.81
N TYR A 200 10.21 -7.41 13.59
CA TYR A 200 10.44 -6.91 14.96
C TYR A 200 11.14 -7.96 15.84
N THR A 201 10.62 -9.18 15.83
CA THR A 201 11.19 -10.29 16.60
C THR A 201 12.59 -10.64 16.13
N ALA A 202 12.82 -10.70 14.81
CA ALA A 202 14.12 -11.02 14.24
C ALA A 202 15.20 -9.97 14.58
N LEU A 203 14.85 -8.68 14.61
CA LEU A 203 15.73 -7.60 15.10
C LEU A 203 16.00 -7.72 16.61
N SER A 204 14.94 -7.95 17.39
CA SER A 204 15.03 -8.02 18.85
C SER A 204 15.87 -9.21 19.33
N THR A 205 15.83 -10.33 18.62
CA THR A 205 16.57 -11.55 18.93
C THR A 205 17.94 -11.63 18.27
N GLY A 206 18.27 -10.68 17.34
CA GLY A 206 19.54 -10.67 16.62
C GLY A 206 19.65 -11.73 15.52
N VAL A 207 18.56 -12.28 15.04
CA VAL A 207 18.53 -13.13 13.84
C VAL A 207 18.94 -12.34 12.61
N ILE A 208 18.57 -11.06 12.56
CA ILE A 208 19.02 -10.09 11.58
C ILE A 208 19.71 -8.90 12.27
N ASP A 209 20.64 -8.27 11.57
CA ASP A 209 21.40 -7.11 12.05
C ASP A 209 20.78 -5.79 11.60
N ALA A 210 19.93 -5.80 10.57
CA ALA A 210 19.36 -4.62 9.97
C ALA A 210 18.05 -4.96 9.23
N ALA A 211 17.24 -3.93 9.01
CA ALA A 211 16.15 -3.98 8.05
C ALA A 211 16.01 -2.61 7.37
N GLU A 212 15.09 -2.53 6.41
CA GLU A 212 14.83 -1.32 5.65
C GLU A 212 13.32 -1.05 5.60
N ASN A 213 12.94 0.20 5.68
CA ASN A 213 11.56 0.63 5.51
C ASN A 213 11.49 2.15 5.31
N ASP A 214 10.30 2.65 5.06
CA ASP A 214 9.94 4.04 5.18
C ASP A 214 9.75 4.47 6.65
N THR A 215 9.58 5.77 6.89
CA THR A 215 9.42 6.30 8.25
C THR A 215 8.14 5.85 8.93
N ALA A 216 7.03 5.78 8.18
CA ALA A 216 5.73 5.42 8.74
C ALA A 216 5.70 3.96 9.20
N GLY A 217 6.19 3.05 8.36
CA GLY A 217 6.30 1.63 8.71
C GLY A 217 7.30 1.40 9.86
N TYR A 218 8.43 2.12 9.88
CA TYR A 218 9.39 2.05 10.98
C TYR A 218 8.76 2.41 12.33
N LEU A 219 7.93 3.45 12.38
CA LEU A 219 7.26 3.86 13.62
C LEU A 219 6.05 2.98 13.95
N ALA A 220 5.20 2.67 12.98
CA ALA A 220 4.00 1.88 13.20
C ALA A 220 4.30 0.47 13.73
N MET A 221 5.39 -0.15 13.23
CA MET A 221 5.88 -1.46 13.69
C MET A 221 6.82 -1.38 14.90
N LYS A 222 7.04 -0.19 15.45
CA LYS A 222 7.92 0.06 16.60
C LYS A 222 9.36 -0.45 16.41
N PHE A 223 9.84 -0.48 15.17
CA PHE A 223 11.21 -0.93 14.88
C PHE A 223 12.28 -0.07 15.55
N TYR A 224 11.92 1.15 15.97
CA TYR A 224 12.80 2.03 16.76
C TYR A 224 13.18 1.47 18.14
N GLU A 225 12.42 0.50 18.67
CA GLU A 225 12.77 -0.12 19.95
C GLU A 225 14.02 -1.01 19.82
N PRO A 226 14.05 -2.00 18.90
CA PRO A 226 15.25 -2.83 18.70
C PRO A 226 16.32 -2.17 17.83
N ALA A 227 16.02 -1.20 16.97
CA ALA A 227 16.92 -0.65 15.97
C ALA A 227 16.87 0.89 15.93
N LYS A 228 17.67 1.55 16.75
CA LYS A 228 17.64 2.99 16.99
C LYS A 228 18.41 3.85 15.98
N TYR A 229 19.26 3.27 15.14
CA TYR A 229 20.00 4.00 14.10
C TYR A 229 19.18 3.95 12.81
N PHE A 230 18.71 5.12 12.38
CA PHE A 230 17.93 5.28 11.15
C PHE A 230 18.76 6.09 10.15
N SER A 231 19.22 5.43 9.09
CA SER A 231 20.11 6.02 8.09
C SER A 231 19.37 6.28 6.79
N MET A 232 19.29 7.56 6.40
CA MET A 232 18.52 8.03 5.23
C MET A 232 19.25 7.69 3.92
N THR A 233 19.26 6.41 3.57
CA THR A 233 19.92 5.88 2.36
C THR A 233 19.12 6.12 1.08
N SER A 234 17.83 6.40 1.17
CA SER A 234 16.92 6.74 0.05
C SER A 234 17.05 5.79 -1.15
N HIS A 235 17.25 4.50 -0.88
CA HIS A 235 17.64 3.53 -1.90
C HIS A 235 16.50 3.10 -2.84
N VAL A 236 15.23 3.23 -2.40
CA VAL A 236 14.02 2.95 -3.20
C VAL A 236 12.93 3.94 -2.82
N VAL A 237 12.23 4.51 -3.80
CA VAL A 237 10.93 5.14 -3.61
C VAL A 237 9.88 4.08 -3.88
N ALA A 238 9.22 3.62 -2.84
CA ALA A 238 8.37 2.43 -2.89
C ALA A 238 6.91 2.75 -3.14
N VAL A 239 6.19 1.79 -3.70
CA VAL A 239 4.75 1.86 -3.96
C VAL A 239 4.04 0.66 -3.35
N LYS A 240 2.89 0.90 -2.73
CA LYS A 240 1.88 -0.12 -2.43
C LYS A 240 0.84 -0.14 -3.51
N ILE A 241 0.24 -1.28 -3.70
CA ILE A 241 -0.74 -1.49 -4.76
C ILE A 241 -2.03 -2.00 -4.12
N ALA A 242 -3.11 -1.22 -4.28
CA ALA A 242 -4.45 -1.65 -3.93
C ALA A 242 -5.00 -2.51 -5.07
N LEU A 243 -5.41 -3.71 -4.74
CA LEU A 243 -5.86 -4.74 -5.67
C LEU A 243 -7.29 -5.16 -5.36
N ALA A 244 -8.01 -5.60 -6.39
CA ALA A 244 -9.33 -6.18 -6.27
C ALA A 244 -9.44 -7.51 -7.00
N ASN A 245 -10.26 -8.41 -6.47
CA ASN A 245 -10.71 -9.58 -7.20
C ASN A 245 -11.70 -9.15 -8.31
N PRO A 246 -11.49 -9.50 -9.59
CA PRO A 246 -12.37 -9.07 -10.68
C PRO A 246 -13.81 -9.63 -10.56
N ALA A 247 -13.99 -10.81 -9.96
CA ALA A 247 -15.33 -11.37 -9.77
C ALA A 247 -16.13 -10.58 -8.73
N PHE A 248 -15.46 -10.01 -7.71
CA PHE A 248 -16.09 -9.07 -6.79
C PHE A 248 -16.53 -7.80 -7.55
N LEU A 249 -15.64 -7.20 -8.35
CA LEU A 249 -15.97 -5.98 -9.09
C LEU A 249 -17.17 -6.16 -10.03
N LYS A 250 -17.33 -7.35 -10.63
CA LYS A 250 -18.49 -7.69 -11.48
C LYS A 250 -19.80 -7.83 -10.71
N LYS A 251 -19.76 -8.06 -9.40
CA LYS A 251 -20.95 -8.13 -8.53
C LYS A 251 -21.48 -6.75 -8.11
N ILE A 252 -20.67 -5.69 -8.30
CA ILE A 252 -21.09 -4.33 -7.97
C ILE A 252 -22.18 -3.90 -8.96
N PRO A 253 -23.39 -3.54 -8.48
CA PRO A 253 -24.46 -3.03 -9.34
C PRO A 253 -24.04 -1.80 -10.14
N ALA A 254 -24.58 -1.63 -11.34
CA ALA A 254 -24.19 -0.56 -12.25
C ALA A 254 -24.39 0.86 -11.67
N ASP A 255 -25.38 1.05 -10.81
CA ASP A 255 -25.64 2.32 -10.12
C ASP A 255 -24.66 2.61 -8.99
N LEU A 256 -24.01 1.58 -8.40
CA LEU A 256 -23.02 1.72 -7.33
C LEU A 256 -21.58 1.71 -7.85
N ARG A 257 -21.36 1.23 -9.06
CA ARG A 257 -19.99 1.16 -9.62
C ARG A 257 -19.32 2.53 -9.71
N PRO A 258 -19.97 3.60 -10.18
CA PRO A 258 -19.36 4.95 -10.18
C PRO A 258 -19.02 5.45 -8.77
N VAL A 259 -19.86 5.14 -7.76
CA VAL A 259 -19.59 5.51 -6.36
C VAL A 259 -18.35 4.79 -5.84
N PHE A 260 -18.23 3.49 -6.13
CA PHE A 260 -17.06 2.69 -5.74
C PHE A 260 -15.79 3.25 -6.38
N ASP A 261 -15.78 3.47 -7.71
CA ASP A 261 -14.62 3.96 -8.45
C ASP A 261 -14.21 5.37 -7.98
N GLN A 262 -15.17 6.24 -7.68
CA GLN A 262 -14.91 7.56 -7.11
C GLN A 262 -14.24 7.46 -5.73
N VAL A 263 -14.73 6.58 -4.85
CA VAL A 263 -14.17 6.42 -3.51
C VAL A 263 -12.77 5.79 -3.56
N VAL A 264 -12.52 4.87 -4.50
CA VAL A 264 -11.17 4.34 -4.74
C VAL A 264 -10.20 5.48 -5.08
N LYS A 265 -10.60 6.39 -5.99
CA LYS A 265 -9.77 7.55 -6.36
C LYS A 265 -9.55 8.50 -5.18
N GLU A 266 -10.61 8.88 -4.48
CA GLU A 266 -10.53 9.76 -3.30
C GLU A 266 -9.63 9.17 -2.22
N THR A 267 -9.70 7.86 -2.01
CA THR A 267 -8.84 7.15 -1.06
C THR A 267 -7.38 7.18 -1.48
N CYS A 268 -7.10 7.03 -2.76
CA CYS A 268 -5.74 7.15 -3.30
C CYS A 268 -5.16 8.54 -3.05
N ASP A 269 -5.91 9.59 -3.42
CA ASP A 269 -5.50 10.98 -3.24
C ASP A 269 -5.29 11.30 -1.74
N TRP A 270 -6.21 10.85 -0.89
CA TRP A 270 -6.13 11.02 0.56
C TRP A 270 -4.89 10.31 1.15
N GLN A 271 -4.63 9.07 0.75
CA GLN A 271 -3.52 8.26 1.25
C GLN A 271 -2.17 8.89 0.92
N ARG A 272 -1.98 9.34 -0.33
CA ARG A 272 -0.73 9.98 -0.75
C ARG A 272 -0.47 11.29 0.01
N ASN A 273 -1.50 12.11 0.19
CA ASN A 273 -1.40 13.35 0.97
C ASN A 273 -1.08 13.05 2.44
N ARG A 274 -1.82 12.12 3.05
CA ARG A 274 -1.61 11.70 4.44
C ARG A 274 -0.20 11.13 4.65
N TYR A 275 0.30 10.40 3.65
CA TYR A 275 1.65 9.84 3.69
C TYR A 275 2.73 10.93 3.72
N THR A 276 2.61 11.92 2.83
CA THR A 276 3.55 13.05 2.74
C THR A 276 3.59 13.88 4.04
N GLU A 277 2.42 14.12 4.65
CA GLU A 277 2.33 14.81 5.93
C GLU A 277 3.01 14.00 7.04
N LYS A 278 2.70 12.70 7.09
CA LYS A 278 3.22 11.81 8.12
C LYS A 278 4.74 11.66 8.07
N GLN A 279 5.35 11.57 6.90
CA GLN A 279 6.81 11.50 6.77
C GLN A 279 7.54 12.63 7.52
N LYS A 280 7.03 13.87 7.39
CA LYS A 280 7.62 15.03 8.07
C LYS A 280 7.48 14.89 9.58
N MET A 281 6.28 14.55 10.05
CA MET A 281 6.00 14.34 11.48
C MET A 281 6.84 13.20 12.07
N ASP A 282 7.04 12.12 11.33
CA ASP A 282 7.79 10.96 11.77
C ASP A 282 9.28 11.28 11.99
N ILE A 283 9.90 12.03 11.09
CA ILE A 283 11.30 12.46 11.23
C ILE A 283 11.47 13.33 12.48
N GLU A 284 10.55 14.26 12.71
CA GLU A 284 10.57 15.11 13.92
C GLU A 284 10.39 14.28 15.18
N TRP A 285 9.43 13.34 15.17
CA TRP A 285 9.20 12.43 16.27
C TRP A 285 10.45 11.57 16.57
N MET A 286 11.07 11.00 15.55
CA MET A 286 12.29 10.20 15.71
C MET A 286 13.41 10.99 16.40
N LYS A 287 13.66 12.23 15.95
CA LYS A 287 14.67 13.12 16.54
C LYS A 287 14.35 13.42 18.01
N ALA A 288 13.08 13.69 18.33
CA ALA A 288 12.63 13.98 19.70
C ALA A 288 12.69 12.74 20.61
N ASN A 289 12.60 11.53 20.08
CA ASN A 289 12.53 10.26 20.83
C ASN A 289 13.83 9.44 20.79
N LYS A 290 14.98 10.10 20.65
CA LYS A 290 16.32 9.50 20.74
C LYS A 290 16.65 8.47 19.65
N VAL A 291 15.93 8.48 18.53
CA VAL A 291 16.35 7.75 17.34
C VAL A 291 17.54 8.49 16.71
N GLN A 292 18.60 7.75 16.42
CA GLN A 292 19.81 8.31 15.81
C GLN A 292 19.61 8.41 14.29
N VAL A 293 19.01 9.52 13.86
CA VAL A 293 18.79 9.78 12.42
C VAL A 293 20.02 10.41 11.82
N ASN A 294 20.59 9.78 10.79
CA ASN A 294 21.68 10.36 10.00
C ASN A 294 21.32 10.45 8.51
N GLU A 295 21.72 11.54 7.90
CA GLU A 295 21.67 11.73 6.45
C GLU A 295 22.93 11.16 5.80
N VAL A 296 22.75 10.32 4.79
CA VAL A 296 23.86 9.84 3.97
C VAL A 296 24.26 10.96 3.01
N LYS A 297 25.45 11.55 3.23
CA LYS A 297 25.91 12.74 2.49
C LYS A 297 26.20 12.48 1.02
N ASP A 298 26.67 11.27 0.69
CA ASP A 298 27.03 10.89 -0.67
C ASP A 298 26.32 9.60 -1.07
N LEU A 299 25.23 9.73 -1.83
CA LEU A 299 24.50 8.60 -2.40
C LEU A 299 25.15 8.06 -3.68
N SER A 300 26.11 8.78 -4.31
CA SER A 300 26.70 8.38 -5.57
C SER A 300 27.49 7.07 -5.46
N ALA A 301 28.16 6.86 -4.32
CA ALA A 301 28.87 5.62 -4.04
C ALA A 301 27.93 4.40 -3.96
N PHE A 302 26.73 4.58 -3.37
CA PHE A 302 25.70 3.54 -3.34
C PHE A 302 25.13 3.29 -4.75
N GLN A 303 24.79 4.36 -5.47
CA GLN A 303 24.27 4.28 -6.84
C GLN A 303 25.27 3.55 -7.78
N ALA A 304 26.54 3.86 -7.69
CA ALA A 304 27.57 3.21 -8.49
C ALA A 304 27.63 1.70 -8.24
N LYS A 305 27.56 1.27 -6.97
CA LYS A 305 27.57 -0.15 -6.59
C LYS A 305 26.35 -0.92 -7.09
N VAL A 306 25.18 -0.29 -7.14
CA VAL A 306 23.93 -0.97 -7.51
C VAL A 306 23.54 -0.80 -8.98
N LYS A 307 24.20 0.10 -9.72
CA LYS A 307 23.93 0.33 -11.14
C LYS A 307 23.93 -0.95 -12.01
N PRO A 308 24.86 -1.91 -11.82
CA PRO A 308 24.84 -3.16 -12.60
C PRO A 308 23.58 -4.00 -12.43
N LEU A 309 22.78 -3.78 -11.37
CA LEU A 309 21.51 -4.47 -11.20
C LEU A 309 20.48 -4.08 -12.27
N TRP A 310 20.55 -2.85 -12.76
CA TRP A 310 19.65 -2.38 -13.80
C TRP A 310 19.80 -3.26 -15.05
N ASP A 311 21.02 -3.49 -15.51
CA ASP A 311 21.31 -4.34 -16.67
C ASP A 311 20.82 -5.77 -16.44
N LYS A 312 21.00 -6.29 -15.21
CA LYS A 312 20.56 -7.63 -14.83
C LYS A 312 19.02 -7.79 -14.90
N TYR A 313 18.27 -6.77 -14.46
CA TYR A 313 16.80 -6.89 -14.36
C TYR A 313 16.07 -6.27 -15.56
N THR A 314 16.73 -5.48 -16.39
CA THR A 314 16.16 -4.93 -17.62
C THR A 314 15.46 -5.96 -18.53
N PRO A 315 15.98 -7.18 -18.75
CA PRO A 315 15.29 -8.19 -19.57
C PRO A 315 13.93 -8.62 -19.02
N LYS A 316 13.75 -8.57 -17.67
CA LYS A 316 12.47 -8.93 -17.01
C LYS A 316 11.50 -7.76 -16.98
N ILE A 317 11.99 -6.55 -16.78
CA ILE A 317 11.19 -5.32 -16.68
C ILE A 317 10.78 -4.83 -18.08
N GLY A 318 11.71 -4.85 -19.00
CA GLY A 318 11.61 -4.28 -20.35
C GLY A 318 12.30 -2.91 -20.46
N GLN A 319 13.22 -2.78 -21.42
CA GLN A 319 13.98 -1.55 -21.64
C GLN A 319 13.06 -0.34 -21.92
N GLU A 320 12.01 -0.55 -22.69
CA GLU A 320 11.05 0.50 -23.04
C GLU A 320 10.37 1.08 -21.78
N LEU A 321 9.96 0.23 -20.84
CA LEU A 321 9.33 0.67 -19.60
C LEU A 321 10.29 1.48 -18.73
N ILE A 322 11.56 1.08 -18.65
CA ILE A 322 12.62 1.82 -17.94
C ILE A 322 12.85 3.17 -18.61
N ASN A 323 12.91 3.22 -19.94
CA ASN A 323 13.08 4.47 -20.69
C ASN A 323 11.92 5.44 -20.44
N GLN A 324 10.68 4.93 -20.42
CA GLN A 324 9.49 5.71 -20.09
C GLN A 324 9.57 6.27 -18.65
N ALA A 325 10.00 5.46 -17.69
CA ALA A 325 10.21 5.91 -16.31
C ALA A 325 11.25 7.03 -16.23
N LEU A 326 12.38 6.88 -16.91
CA LEU A 326 13.47 7.88 -16.92
C LEU A 326 13.06 9.18 -17.64
N ALA A 327 12.20 9.11 -18.66
CA ALA A 327 11.70 10.25 -19.43
C ALA A 327 10.56 11.01 -18.73
N THR A 328 9.93 10.43 -17.72
CA THR A 328 8.88 11.07 -16.92
C THR A 328 9.46 12.31 -16.20
N LYS A 329 8.69 13.40 -16.17
CA LYS A 329 9.12 14.69 -15.58
C LYS A 329 8.36 14.98 -14.29
#